data_1b45493842b8cb28ae3416fa5dcc7fd3
#
_entry.id   1b45493842b8cb28ae3416fa5dcc7fd3
#
_cell.length_a   1.000
_cell.length_b   1.000
_cell.length_c   1.000
_cell.angle_alpha   90.00
_cell.angle_beta   90.00
_cell.angle_gamma   90.00
#
_symmetry.space_group_name_H-M   'P 1'
#
loop_
_entity.id
_entity.type
_entity.pdbx_description
1 polymer ?
#
loop_
_entity_poly.entity_id
_entity_poly.type
_entity_poly.pdbx_seq_one_letter_code
_entity_poly.pdbx_strand_id
1 'polypeptide(L)'
;MKLIYSDRDLAVIVKPVGMDSEHQVPALISEKLGGEIFPIHRLDLNVGGVMVYARTKQAAAALSKLVQEGKLVKEYRCLVHGTPPESGILEDFLFKDSRKNKVFVVKKERRGVKKASLEYTRLTEDSPALVHIRLHTGRS
;
A
#
# COMPACT_ATOMS: atom_id res chain seq x y z
N MET A 1 16.87 -2.53 -2.01
CA MET A 1 15.83 -2.57 -3.08
C MET A 1 16.20 -3.59 -4.12
N LYS A 2 15.25 -4.42 -4.52
CA LYS A 2 15.46 -5.42 -5.56
C LYS A 2 14.59 -5.09 -6.76
N LEU A 3 15.20 -4.93 -7.94
CA LEU A 3 14.48 -4.77 -9.20
C LEU A 3 14.10 -6.17 -9.72
N ILE A 4 12.82 -6.44 -9.90
CA ILE A 4 12.32 -7.75 -10.35
C ILE A 4 11.82 -7.75 -11.79
N TYR A 5 11.45 -6.59 -12.32
CA TYR A 5 11.05 -6.43 -13.71
C TYR A 5 11.21 -4.99 -14.16
N SER A 6 11.57 -4.78 -15.39
CA SER A 6 11.52 -3.45 -16.01
C SER A 6 11.36 -3.57 -17.52
N ASP A 7 10.66 -2.61 -18.08
CA ASP A 7 10.57 -2.38 -19.52
C ASP A 7 10.62 -0.88 -19.81
N ARG A 8 10.26 -0.47 -21.01
CA ARG A 8 10.26 0.96 -21.40
C ARG A 8 9.30 1.80 -20.55
N ASP A 9 8.19 1.22 -20.12
CA ASP A 9 7.08 1.96 -19.54
C ASP A 9 7.01 1.86 -18.01
N LEU A 10 7.49 0.78 -17.42
CA LEU A 10 7.37 0.56 -15.97
C LEU A 10 8.56 -0.20 -15.36
N ALA A 11 8.67 -0.11 -14.05
CA ALA A 11 9.61 -0.87 -13.24
C ALA A 11 8.88 -1.45 -12.04
N VAL A 12 9.17 -2.71 -11.72
CA VAL A 12 8.63 -3.41 -10.56
C VAL A 12 9.76 -3.77 -9.62
N ILE A 13 9.64 -3.38 -8.38
CA ILE A 13 10.68 -3.57 -7.35
C ILE A 13 10.11 -4.20 -6.08
N VAL A 14 11.00 -4.73 -5.26
CA VAL A 14 10.70 -5.05 -3.87
C VAL A 14 11.31 -3.96 -3.00
N LYS A 15 10.45 -3.21 -2.32
CA LYS A 15 10.89 -2.18 -1.37
C LYS A 15 11.21 -2.84 -0.03
N PRO A 16 12.40 -2.61 0.52
CA PRO A 16 12.69 -3.04 1.89
C PRO A 16 12.00 -2.13 2.91
N VAL A 17 11.87 -2.63 4.13
CA VAL A 17 11.48 -1.83 5.29
C VAL A 17 12.52 -0.72 5.52
N GLY A 18 12.07 0.46 5.91
CA GLY A 18 12.93 1.60 6.21
C GLY A 18 13.28 2.49 5.02
N MET A 19 12.76 2.20 3.83
CA MET A 19 13.00 2.98 2.63
C MET A 19 11.75 3.76 2.20
N ASP A 20 11.93 5.05 1.90
CA ASP A 20 10.84 5.93 1.43
C ASP A 20 10.44 5.57 0.00
N SER A 21 9.17 5.25 -0.18
CA SER A 21 8.61 4.82 -1.47
C SER A 21 8.39 5.96 -2.48
N GLU A 22 8.33 7.20 -2.02
CA GLU A 22 7.98 8.34 -2.89
C GLU A 22 9.20 9.08 -3.43
N HIS A 23 10.32 9.07 -2.70
CA HIS A 23 11.52 9.82 -3.08
C HIS A 23 12.76 8.93 -3.21
N GLN A 24 13.03 8.11 -2.22
CA GLN A 24 14.24 7.29 -2.16
C GLN A 24 14.23 6.17 -3.20
N VAL A 25 13.13 5.44 -3.32
CA VAL A 25 13.00 4.37 -4.31
C VAL A 25 13.05 4.90 -5.74
N PRO A 26 12.29 5.95 -6.11
CA PRO A 26 12.43 6.52 -7.46
C PRO A 26 13.86 6.95 -7.81
N ALA A 27 14.57 7.56 -6.88
CA ALA A 27 15.97 7.97 -7.09
C ALA A 27 16.88 6.76 -7.39
N LEU A 28 16.71 5.66 -6.66
CA LEU A 28 17.48 4.44 -6.88
C LEU A 28 17.14 3.75 -8.21
N ILE A 29 15.87 3.75 -8.61
CA ILE A 29 15.46 3.21 -9.91
C ILE A 29 16.06 4.06 -11.03
N SER A 30 15.98 5.38 -10.92
CA SER A 30 16.55 6.31 -11.89
C SER A 30 18.08 6.14 -12.03
N GLU A 31 18.76 5.91 -10.93
CA GLU A 31 20.20 5.62 -10.94
C GLU A 31 20.52 4.34 -11.73
N LYS A 32 19.70 3.30 -11.60
CA LYS A 32 19.90 2.03 -12.30
C LYS A 32 19.45 2.03 -13.76
N LEU A 33 18.32 2.63 -14.05
CA LEU A 33 17.65 2.53 -15.36
C LEU A 33 17.70 3.82 -16.17
N GLY A 34 18.05 4.93 -15.54
CA GLY A 34 17.99 6.26 -16.15
C GLY A 34 16.58 6.82 -16.25
N GLY A 35 16.51 8.11 -16.56
CA GLY A 35 15.25 8.81 -16.76
C GLY A 35 14.49 9.13 -15.49
N GLU A 36 13.34 9.76 -15.67
CA GLU A 36 12.45 10.12 -14.57
C GLU A 36 11.58 8.92 -14.18
N ILE A 37 11.35 8.76 -12.89
CA ILE A 37 10.55 7.67 -12.32
C ILE A 37 9.36 8.27 -11.58
N PHE A 38 8.17 7.78 -11.86
CA PHE A 38 6.92 8.30 -11.34
C PHE A 38 6.30 7.33 -10.34
N PRO A 39 6.18 7.72 -9.05
CA PRO A 39 5.41 6.96 -8.07
C PRO A 39 3.92 6.93 -8.46
N ILE A 40 3.27 5.80 -8.27
CA ILE A 40 1.86 5.61 -8.61
C ILE A 40 1.04 5.30 -7.37
N HIS A 41 1.64 4.59 -6.45
CA HIS A 41 1.11 4.25 -5.14
C HIS A 41 2.25 4.32 -4.12
N ARG A 42 1.91 4.13 -2.87
CA ARG A 42 2.90 4.22 -1.80
C ARG A 42 2.82 3.03 -0.84
N LEU A 43 3.93 2.73 -0.21
CA LEU A 43 4.01 1.92 1.01
C LEU A 43 4.64 2.76 2.11
N ASP A 44 4.14 2.59 3.31
CA ASP A 44 4.70 3.27 4.47
C ASP A 44 6.15 2.83 4.71
N LEU A 45 6.91 3.67 5.42
CA LEU A 45 8.32 3.45 5.68
C LEU A 45 8.60 2.07 6.29
N ASN A 46 7.74 1.66 7.21
CA ASN A 46 7.88 0.41 7.96
C ASN A 46 7.30 -0.82 7.25
N VAL A 47 6.83 -0.67 6.01
CA VAL A 47 6.23 -1.75 5.23
C VAL A 47 7.15 -2.09 4.06
N GLY A 48 7.43 -3.36 3.90
CA GLY A 48 8.14 -3.89 2.74
C GLY A 48 7.18 -4.57 1.76
N GLY A 49 7.55 -4.65 0.49
CA GLY A 49 6.74 -5.35 -0.49
C GLY A 49 6.96 -4.92 -1.93
N VAL A 50 6.21 -5.55 -2.81
CA VAL A 50 6.27 -5.31 -4.25
C VAL A 50 5.58 -4.00 -4.60
N MET A 51 6.24 -3.19 -5.42
CA MET A 51 5.72 -1.91 -5.90
C MET A 51 5.97 -1.76 -7.39
N VAL A 52 5.06 -1.05 -8.06
CA VAL A 52 5.20 -0.67 -9.46
C VAL A 52 5.42 0.85 -9.57
N TYR A 53 6.33 1.22 -10.45
CA TYR A 53 6.64 2.63 -10.79
C TYR A 53 6.52 2.82 -12.29
N ALA A 54 6.06 3.98 -12.72
CA ALA A 54 6.03 4.33 -14.13
C ALA A 54 7.36 4.96 -14.55
N ARG A 55 7.75 4.71 -15.79
CA ARG A 55 8.95 5.27 -16.42
C ARG A 55 8.63 6.28 -17.50
N THR A 56 7.37 6.41 -17.87
CA THR A 56 6.87 7.41 -18.82
C THR A 56 5.64 8.12 -18.25
N LYS A 57 5.38 9.32 -18.72
CA LYS A 57 4.18 10.08 -18.31
C LYS A 57 2.90 9.36 -18.71
N GLN A 58 2.87 8.73 -19.88
CA GLN A 58 1.70 7.97 -20.35
C GLN A 58 1.42 6.77 -19.43
N ALA A 59 2.46 6.01 -19.09
CA ALA A 59 2.32 4.89 -18.14
C ALA A 59 1.87 5.37 -16.77
N ALA A 60 2.41 6.49 -16.27
CA ALA A 60 2.00 7.08 -15.01
C ALA A 60 0.51 7.44 -15.00
N ALA A 61 0.02 8.06 -16.07
CA ALA A 61 -1.40 8.40 -16.20
C ALA A 61 -2.28 7.15 -16.24
N ALA A 62 -1.90 6.13 -17.02
CA ALA A 62 -2.66 4.89 -17.15
C ALA A 62 -2.73 4.11 -15.82
N LEU A 63 -1.59 3.96 -15.14
CA LEU A 63 -1.53 3.25 -13.86
C LEU A 63 -2.24 4.02 -12.75
N SER A 64 -2.10 5.35 -12.71
CA SER A 64 -2.82 6.18 -11.74
C SER A 64 -4.33 6.08 -11.91
N LYS A 65 -4.81 5.99 -13.14
CA LYS A 65 -6.22 5.75 -13.43
C LYS A 65 -6.70 4.40 -12.89
N LEU A 66 -5.91 3.34 -13.05
CA LEU A 66 -6.23 2.03 -12.49
C LEU A 66 -6.29 2.07 -10.96
N VAL A 67 -5.39 2.79 -10.31
CA VAL A 67 -5.41 2.98 -8.85
C VAL A 67 -6.68 3.72 -8.42
N GLN A 68 -7.04 4.81 -9.10
CA GLN A 68 -8.24 5.60 -8.80
C GLN A 68 -9.53 4.80 -9.00
N GLU A 69 -9.56 3.92 -9.99
CA GLU A 69 -10.70 3.04 -10.27
C GLU A 69 -10.76 1.79 -9.36
N GLY A 70 -9.83 1.65 -8.42
CA GLY A 70 -9.76 0.51 -7.52
C GLY A 70 -9.38 -0.81 -8.19
N LYS A 71 -8.74 -0.75 -9.35
CA LYS A 71 -8.34 -1.93 -10.14
C LYS A 71 -6.95 -2.47 -9.76
N LEU A 72 -6.18 -1.72 -9.01
CA LEU A 72 -4.93 -2.23 -8.45
C LEU A 72 -5.24 -3.06 -7.21
N VAL A 73 -5.06 -4.37 -7.31
CA VAL A 73 -5.28 -5.28 -6.18
C VAL A 73 -4.13 -5.12 -5.18
N LYS A 74 -4.47 -4.86 -3.91
CA LYS A 74 -3.53 -4.64 -2.82
C LYS A 74 -3.70 -5.73 -1.78
N GLU A 75 -2.69 -6.60 -1.67
CA GLU A 75 -2.68 -7.71 -0.74
C GLU A 75 -1.46 -7.61 0.16
N TYR A 76 -1.66 -7.92 1.43
CA TYR A 76 -0.64 -7.84 2.46
C TYR A 76 -0.64 -9.09 3.34
N ARG A 77 0.46 -9.34 4.00
CA ARG A 77 0.55 -10.27 5.12
C ARG A 77 1.08 -9.53 6.32
N CYS A 78 0.48 -9.79 7.46
CA CYS A 78 0.93 -9.22 8.72
C CYS A 78 0.77 -10.20 9.87
N LEU A 79 1.51 -9.94 10.94
CA LEU A 79 1.34 -10.63 12.20
C LEU A 79 0.47 -9.78 13.11
N VAL A 80 -0.53 -10.39 13.73
CA VAL A 80 -1.41 -9.73 14.69
C VAL A 80 -1.37 -10.46 16.03
N HIS A 81 -1.44 -9.70 17.12
CA HIS A 81 -1.54 -10.28 18.45
C HIS A 81 -2.88 -10.99 18.62
N GLY A 82 -2.85 -12.11 19.33
CA GLY A 82 -4.02 -12.94 19.54
C GLY A 82 -4.36 -13.81 18.32
N THR A 83 -5.56 -14.37 18.37
CA THR A 83 -6.07 -15.23 17.30
C THR A 83 -7.41 -14.66 16.83
N PRO A 84 -7.43 -13.88 15.75
CA PRO A 84 -8.68 -13.35 15.19
C PRO A 84 -9.54 -14.49 14.65
N PRO A 85 -10.83 -14.25 14.34
CA PRO A 85 -11.65 -15.20 13.61
C PRO A 85 -10.97 -15.65 12.33
N GLU A 86 -11.38 -16.80 11.79
CA GLU A 86 -10.76 -17.42 10.60
C GLU A 86 -10.78 -16.48 9.39
N SER A 87 -11.85 -15.71 9.20
CA SER A 87 -11.97 -14.69 8.15
C SER A 87 -12.96 -13.62 8.56
N GLY A 88 -12.92 -12.49 7.88
CA GLY A 88 -13.86 -11.41 8.12
C GLY A 88 -13.64 -10.22 7.22
N ILE A 89 -14.60 -9.30 7.28
CA ILE A 89 -14.53 -8.00 6.63
C ILE A 89 -14.57 -6.94 7.74
N LEU A 90 -13.59 -6.05 7.73
CA LEU A 90 -13.55 -4.90 8.65
C LEU A 90 -13.90 -3.64 7.88
N GLU A 91 -14.91 -2.93 8.38
CA GLU A 91 -15.35 -1.66 7.83
C GLU A 91 -15.42 -0.64 8.95
N ASP A 92 -14.73 0.49 8.77
CA ASP A 92 -14.67 1.54 9.77
C ASP A 92 -14.67 2.92 9.11
N PHE A 93 -15.09 3.93 9.87
CA PHE A 93 -14.86 5.31 9.52
C PHE A 93 -13.59 5.80 10.18
N LEU A 94 -12.66 6.32 9.38
CA LEU A 94 -11.36 6.79 9.83
C LEU A 94 -11.25 8.29 9.73
N PHE A 95 -10.79 8.91 10.80
CA PHE A 95 -10.44 10.33 10.87
C PHE A 95 -8.95 10.48 11.08
N LYS A 96 -8.29 11.20 10.17
CA LYS A 96 -6.87 11.51 10.29
C LYS A 96 -6.70 12.88 10.94
N ASP A 97 -6.12 12.89 12.13
CA ASP A 97 -5.68 14.12 12.77
C ASP A 97 -4.25 14.43 12.30
N SER A 98 -4.13 15.38 11.37
CA SER A 98 -2.84 15.77 10.80
C SER A 98 -1.91 16.45 11.80
N ARG A 99 -2.45 17.08 12.84
CA ARG A 99 -1.65 17.71 13.92
C ARG A 99 -0.95 16.66 14.76
N LYS A 100 -1.64 15.57 15.07
CA LYS A 100 -1.10 14.45 15.86
C LYS A 100 -0.48 13.36 15.00
N ASN A 101 -0.61 13.46 13.68
CA ASN A 101 -0.22 12.41 12.72
C ASN A 101 -0.76 11.03 13.11
N LYS A 102 -2.01 10.97 13.50
CA LYS A 102 -2.71 9.76 13.94
C LYS A 102 -4.05 9.61 13.25
N VAL A 103 -4.44 8.36 13.03
CA VAL A 103 -5.75 8.00 12.50
C VAL A 103 -6.59 7.41 13.63
N PHE A 104 -7.82 7.88 13.75
CA PHE A 104 -8.76 7.40 14.76
C PHE A 104 -9.96 6.75 14.08
N VAL A 105 -10.45 5.67 14.66
CA VAL A 105 -11.73 5.09 14.31
C VAL A 105 -12.82 5.93 14.94
N VAL A 106 -13.79 6.38 14.14
CA VAL A 106 -14.92 7.19 14.59
C VAL A 106 -16.24 6.54 14.20
N LYS A 107 -17.31 6.86 14.93
CA LYS A 107 -18.61 6.19 14.77
C LYS A 107 -19.49 6.82 13.68
N LYS A 108 -19.28 8.08 13.34
CA LYS A 108 -20.14 8.83 12.42
C LYS A 108 -19.36 9.39 11.25
N GLU A 109 -19.96 9.31 10.07
CA GLU A 109 -19.47 9.98 8.88
C GLU A 109 -19.63 11.49 9.05
N ARG A 110 -18.55 12.23 8.78
CA ARG A 110 -18.51 13.69 8.79
C ARG A 110 -17.37 14.19 7.92
N ARG A 111 -17.26 15.50 7.75
CA ARG A 111 -16.16 16.09 6.98
C ARG A 111 -14.79 15.64 7.52
N GLY A 112 -13.91 15.19 6.63
CA GLY A 112 -12.58 14.69 6.96
C GLY A 112 -12.55 13.22 7.37
N VAL A 113 -13.70 12.57 7.52
CA VAL A 113 -13.81 11.14 7.80
C VAL A 113 -13.93 10.36 6.50
N LYS A 114 -13.19 9.26 6.39
CA LYS A 114 -13.22 8.38 5.23
C LYS A 114 -13.58 6.97 5.64
N LYS A 115 -14.45 6.34 4.86
CA LYS A 115 -14.77 4.93 5.03
C LYS A 115 -13.56 4.08 4.59
N ALA A 116 -13.21 3.10 5.41
CA ALA A 116 -12.17 2.12 5.12
C ALA A 116 -12.75 0.72 5.18
N SER A 117 -12.33 -0.13 4.26
CA SER A 117 -12.76 -1.53 4.21
C SER A 117 -11.59 -2.42 3.80
N LEU A 118 -11.50 -3.56 4.47
CA LEU A 118 -10.59 -4.63 4.11
C LEU A 118 -11.23 -5.98 4.41
N GLU A 119 -10.75 -7.01 3.76
CA GLU A 119 -11.04 -8.40 4.13
C GLU A 119 -9.77 -9.09 4.58
N TYR A 120 -9.91 -10.05 5.47
CA TYR A 120 -8.78 -10.82 5.96
C TYR A 120 -9.09 -12.32 6.05
N THR A 121 -8.02 -13.11 5.96
CA THR A 121 -8.03 -14.56 6.19
C THR A 121 -6.88 -14.90 7.12
N ARG A 122 -7.19 -15.56 8.23
CA ARG A 122 -6.16 -16.06 9.13
C ARG A 122 -5.48 -17.27 8.50
N LEU A 123 -4.14 -17.24 8.44
CA LEU A 123 -3.34 -18.31 7.85
C LEU A 123 -2.79 -19.28 8.88
N THR A 124 -2.62 -18.83 10.13
CA THR A 124 -2.11 -19.66 11.24
C THR A 124 -3.01 -19.57 12.46
N GLU A 125 -2.96 -20.57 13.34
CA GLU A 125 -3.72 -20.59 14.59
C GLU A 125 -2.93 -20.07 15.80
N ASP A 126 -1.64 -19.81 15.62
CA ASP A 126 -0.74 -19.33 16.66
C ASP A 126 -1.00 -17.86 17.02
N SER A 127 -0.45 -17.43 18.16
CA SER A 127 -0.37 -16.02 18.53
C SER A 127 1.10 -15.62 18.64
N PRO A 128 1.60 -14.61 17.90
CA PRO A 128 0.86 -13.80 16.93
C PRO A 128 0.44 -14.62 15.69
N ALA A 129 -0.77 -14.37 15.22
CA ALA A 129 -1.30 -15.05 14.04
C ALA A 129 -0.83 -14.37 12.76
N LEU A 130 -0.49 -15.16 11.74
CA LEU A 130 -0.24 -14.65 10.39
C LEU A 130 -1.58 -14.48 9.67
N VAL A 131 -1.80 -13.30 9.13
CA VAL A 131 -3.06 -12.91 8.49
C VAL A 131 -2.77 -12.38 7.08
N HIS A 132 -3.54 -12.86 6.12
CA HIS A 132 -3.58 -12.31 4.76
C HIS A 132 -4.66 -11.25 4.70
N ILE A 133 -4.33 -10.09 4.14
CA ILE A 133 -5.24 -8.95 4.04
C ILE A 133 -5.36 -8.53 2.59
N ARG A 134 -6.59 -8.30 2.15
CA ARG A 134 -6.89 -7.64 0.89
C ARG A 134 -7.58 -6.32 1.19
N LEU A 135 -6.99 -5.22 0.77
CA LEU A 135 -7.56 -3.90 0.94
C LEU A 135 -8.65 -3.65 -0.11
N HIS A 136 -9.80 -3.16 0.33
CA HIS A 136 -10.84 -2.63 -0.55
C HIS A 136 -10.64 -1.12 -0.76
N THR A 137 -10.07 -0.43 0.24
CA THR A 137 -9.75 0.99 0.18
C THR A 137 -8.26 1.20 0.49
N GLY A 138 -7.66 2.21 -0.12
CA GLY A 138 -6.27 2.61 0.18
C GLY A 138 -6.23 3.76 1.18
N ARG A 139 -6.36 3.47 2.47
CA ARG A 139 -6.26 4.46 3.55
C ARG A 139 -4.91 4.37 4.25
N SER A 140 -4.31 5.50 4.51
CA SER A 140 -3.04 5.63 5.24
C SER A 140 -3.22 6.40 6.53
#